data_f357d6d1129d60dbf5bbd1755f2354f6
#
_entry.id   f357d6d1129d60dbf5bbd1755f2354f6
#
_cell.length_a   1.000
_cell.length_b   1.000
_cell.length_c   1.000
_cell.angle_alpha   90.00
_cell.angle_beta   90.00
_cell.angle_gamma   90.00
#
_symmetry.space_group_name_H-M   'P 1'
#
loop_
_entity.id
_entity.type
_entity.pdbx_description
1 polymer ?
#
loop_
_entity_poly.entity_id
_entity_poly.type
_entity_poly.pdbx_seq_one_letter_code
_entity_poly.pdbx_strand_id
1 'polypeptide(L)'
;MSPRRRAFLASAAATGIAAFGRLRPLHAADAEIEIDPSQPGPTISPHVYGHFIEHLGGVVYDGIWVGRDSKVPNVGGIRQQFVDDMKRIGAPNLRWPGGCFADGYHWRDGIGAAGKRPRTYNYWEHRMPTGRHAVESNAFGIHEFMRLCRLVGAEPYVAANVGSGTPREFHDWMSYCNAPPGTLSLADERAANGDEEPFNVKYWGVGNESWGCGGNMTGGEYATEYRKFISQVPVYVRPFFVATGPRGHSADGDVGWTEGFFGGLQNVRGLGVRVDGFALHYYTDFRQTAEDGAKFDEKGWYAVLHKGAHIEQVIQDHWAIMGRFDPQHRTKLVIDEWGNWYRGGTELGPEYILSQTITLRDALHAAMTFDVFNRHADKIEMANVAQTINCLHSLFAAVGDRYTRTPAYYTFEMYRPHMGGRLVPVRIGLPQVTVPLLEGSGRLPALSGSASVRDRSVTVTLTNPSLRESVVTRIRLAGGARLREARATVLTHPDMRATNTFEKPDEVVPMALAAPVSGDTAALTIPRQAVVAASFHLA
;
A
#
# COMPACT_ATOMS: atom_id res chain seq x y z
N MET A 1 38.00 -41.55 -49.93
CA MET A 1 38.89 -40.50 -49.44
C MET A 1 38.25 -39.86 -48.23
N SER A 2 38.88 -40.14 -47.15
CA SER A 2 39.02 -39.47 -45.83
C SER A 2 37.81 -38.94 -45.11
N PRO A 3 37.53 -39.45 -43.91
CA PRO A 3 36.51 -39.04 -42.96
C PRO A 3 37.08 -38.10 -41.92
N ARG A 4 36.67 -36.85 -41.89
CA ARG A 4 36.88 -35.95 -40.76
C ARG A 4 35.80 -34.86 -40.74
N ARG A 5 34.64 -35.16 -40.21
CA ARG A 5 33.67 -34.18 -39.65
C ARG A 5 32.60 -34.89 -38.84
N ARG A 6 32.97 -35.41 -37.68
CA ARG A 6 32.05 -35.77 -36.59
C ARG A 6 32.85 -35.73 -35.29
N ALA A 7 32.98 -34.56 -34.67
CA ALA A 7 33.35 -34.38 -33.27
C ALA A 7 33.43 -32.88 -32.98
N PHE A 8 32.26 -32.22 -32.81
CA PHE A 8 32.16 -30.91 -32.15
C PHE A 8 30.68 -30.63 -31.84
N LEU A 9 30.11 -31.38 -30.94
CA LEU A 9 28.83 -31.06 -30.28
C LEU A 9 28.67 -32.00 -29.08
N ALA A 10 29.52 -31.86 -28.10
CA ALA A 10 29.31 -32.39 -26.76
C ALA A 10 30.38 -31.79 -25.80
N SER A 11 30.22 -30.53 -25.39
CA SER A 11 30.88 -29.93 -24.22
C SER A 11 30.47 -28.45 -24.12
N ALA A 12 29.25 -28.20 -23.68
CA ALA A 12 28.81 -26.89 -23.19
C ALA A 12 27.62 -27.06 -22.25
N ALA A 13 27.78 -27.89 -21.25
CA ALA A 13 26.83 -28.00 -20.16
C ALA A 13 27.52 -28.51 -18.89
N ALA A 14 28.48 -27.75 -18.37
CA ALA A 14 29.02 -27.94 -17.00
C ALA A 14 30.05 -26.85 -16.70
N THR A 15 29.68 -25.60 -16.55
CA THR A 15 30.49 -24.57 -15.87
C THR A 15 29.61 -23.39 -15.48
N GLY A 16 28.78 -23.60 -14.48
CA GLY A 16 27.89 -22.58 -13.91
C GLY A 16 27.62 -22.79 -12.41
N ILE A 17 28.45 -23.56 -11.73
CA ILE A 17 28.34 -23.76 -10.28
C ILE A 17 29.75 -23.72 -9.68
N ALA A 18 30.28 -22.54 -9.41
CA ALA A 18 31.39 -22.36 -8.49
C ALA A 18 31.71 -20.88 -8.28
N ALA A 19 30.86 -20.17 -7.53
CA ALA A 19 31.24 -18.95 -6.81
C ALA A 19 30.32 -18.71 -5.61
N PHE A 20 29.95 -19.77 -4.88
CA PHE A 20 29.52 -19.60 -3.51
C PHE A 20 30.74 -19.74 -2.62
N GLY A 21 31.19 -18.60 -2.10
CA GLY A 21 32.29 -18.53 -1.15
C GLY A 21 32.04 -19.49 0.01
N ARG A 22 33.14 -19.98 0.59
CA ARG A 22 33.24 -20.95 1.68
C ARG A 22 32.10 -20.77 2.69
N LEU A 23 31.17 -21.72 2.73
CA LEU A 23 30.21 -21.86 3.80
C LEU A 23 30.98 -21.93 5.12
N ARG A 24 30.76 -20.95 5.99
CA ARG A 24 31.14 -21.05 7.39
C ARG A 24 30.46 -22.30 7.97
N PRO A 25 31.11 -23.05 8.86
CA PRO A 25 30.43 -24.16 9.53
C PRO A 25 29.19 -23.62 10.21
N LEU A 26 28.06 -24.32 10.04
CA LEU A 26 26.77 -24.03 10.71
C LEU A 26 27.04 -23.97 12.23
N HIS A 27 27.17 -22.78 12.75
CA HIS A 27 27.05 -22.53 14.19
C HIS A 27 25.58 -22.68 14.57
N ALA A 28 25.29 -22.92 15.86
CA ALA A 28 23.94 -22.96 16.40
C ALA A 28 23.09 -21.80 15.83
N ALA A 29 21.80 -22.04 15.56
CA ALA A 29 20.90 -21.03 14.98
C ALA A 29 21.17 -19.66 15.61
N ASP A 30 21.46 -18.65 14.79
CA ASP A 30 21.75 -17.29 15.25
C ASP A 30 20.51 -16.65 15.88
N ALA A 31 19.30 -17.15 15.52
CA ALA A 31 18.03 -16.69 16.06
C ALA A 31 17.04 -17.83 16.27
N GLU A 32 16.40 -17.84 17.43
CA GLU A 32 15.20 -18.63 17.66
C GLU A 32 13.96 -17.76 17.46
N ILE A 33 13.00 -18.29 16.69
CA ILE A 33 11.72 -17.67 16.44
C ILE A 33 10.64 -18.63 16.95
N GLU A 34 9.84 -18.15 17.89
CA GLU A 34 8.71 -18.90 18.40
C GLU A 34 7.40 -18.31 17.88
N ILE A 35 6.52 -19.15 17.36
CA ILE A 35 5.20 -18.79 16.86
C ILE A 35 4.18 -19.65 17.56
N ASP A 36 3.13 -19.04 18.11
CA ASP A 36 2.07 -19.76 18.81
C ASP A 36 0.75 -19.72 18.04
N PRO A 37 0.48 -20.68 17.13
CA PRO A 37 -0.75 -20.72 16.39
C PRO A 37 -1.97 -21.11 17.24
N SER A 38 -1.79 -21.55 18.49
CA SER A 38 -2.88 -21.91 19.41
C SER A 38 -3.54 -20.68 20.06
N GLN A 39 -2.91 -19.50 19.95
CA GLN A 39 -3.40 -18.23 20.49
C GLN A 39 -3.70 -17.22 19.36
N PRO A 40 -4.69 -17.49 18.49
CA PRO A 40 -5.00 -16.60 17.41
C PRO A 40 -5.66 -15.31 17.92
N GLY A 41 -5.04 -14.18 17.58
CA GLY A 41 -5.49 -12.83 17.90
C GLY A 41 -6.55 -12.29 16.94
N PRO A 42 -6.59 -10.98 16.67
CA PRO A 42 -7.51 -10.36 15.74
C PRO A 42 -7.26 -10.82 14.29
N THR A 43 -8.29 -10.68 13.46
CA THR A 43 -8.17 -10.91 12.01
C THR A 43 -7.44 -9.74 11.38
N ILE A 44 -6.44 -10.02 10.57
CA ILE A 44 -5.79 -9.02 9.72
C ILE A 44 -6.76 -8.66 8.60
N SER A 45 -7.26 -7.42 8.60
CA SER A 45 -8.13 -6.94 7.54
C SER A 45 -7.43 -7.07 6.18
N PRO A 46 -8.07 -7.63 5.15
CA PRO A 46 -7.49 -7.61 3.81
C PRO A 46 -7.17 -6.19 3.34
N HIS A 47 -7.96 -5.20 3.75
CA HIS A 47 -7.82 -3.80 3.36
C HIS A 47 -6.54 -3.13 3.86
N VAL A 48 -5.78 -3.76 4.78
CA VAL A 48 -4.43 -3.31 5.17
C VAL A 48 -3.44 -3.32 3.99
N TYR A 49 -3.75 -4.09 2.94
CA TYR A 49 -2.96 -4.20 1.71
C TYR A 49 -3.58 -3.42 0.55
N GLY A 50 -4.29 -2.32 0.87
CA GLY A 50 -5.00 -1.49 -0.08
C GLY A 50 -4.10 -0.57 -0.91
N HIS A 51 -4.73 0.09 -1.88
CA HIS A 51 -4.05 0.88 -2.89
C HIS A 51 -4.71 2.25 -3.07
N PHE A 52 -3.88 3.23 -3.40
CA PHE A 52 -4.30 4.59 -3.67
C PHE A 52 -3.99 4.98 -5.11
N ILE A 53 -4.96 5.57 -5.79
CA ILE A 53 -4.86 6.10 -7.14
C ILE A 53 -5.43 7.52 -7.19
N GLU A 54 -4.69 8.43 -7.78
CA GLU A 54 -5.02 9.86 -7.84
C GLU A 54 -4.86 10.38 -9.26
N HIS A 55 -5.65 11.39 -9.63
CA HIS A 55 -5.46 12.13 -10.87
C HIS A 55 -4.24 13.05 -10.78
N LEU A 56 -3.06 12.43 -10.73
CA LEU A 56 -1.77 13.07 -10.52
C LEU A 56 -0.70 12.37 -11.35
N GLY A 57 0.10 13.13 -12.08
CA GLY A 57 1.20 12.59 -12.89
C GLY A 57 0.74 11.49 -13.85
N GLY A 58 1.50 10.40 -13.87
CA GLY A 58 1.21 9.23 -14.71
C GLY A 58 0.35 8.15 -14.02
N VAL A 59 -0.38 8.45 -12.95
CA VAL A 59 -1.14 7.41 -12.21
C VAL A 59 -2.37 6.98 -12.97
N VAL A 60 -3.34 7.88 -13.15
CA VAL A 60 -4.58 7.56 -13.87
C VAL A 60 -4.30 7.51 -15.36
N TYR A 61 -3.89 8.62 -15.95
CA TYR A 61 -3.62 8.67 -17.39
C TYR A 61 -2.23 8.13 -17.72
N ASP A 62 -2.18 7.30 -18.77
CA ASP A 62 -1.05 6.47 -19.18
C ASP A 62 -0.74 5.29 -18.24
N GLY A 63 -0.76 5.46 -16.94
CA GLY A 63 -0.55 4.36 -16.00
C GLY A 63 -1.68 3.33 -16.04
N ILE A 64 -2.88 3.74 -15.68
CA ILE A 64 -4.07 2.87 -15.59
C ILE A 64 -4.94 2.99 -16.84
N TRP A 65 -5.30 4.22 -17.20
CA TRP A 65 -6.18 4.53 -18.32
C TRP A 65 -5.36 4.89 -19.56
N VAL A 66 -5.35 4.00 -20.52
CA VAL A 66 -4.66 4.21 -21.81
C VAL A 66 -5.61 4.65 -22.93
N GLY A 67 -6.92 4.66 -22.65
CA GLY A 67 -7.95 4.96 -23.65
C GLY A 67 -8.44 3.73 -24.40
N ARG A 68 -9.72 3.76 -24.82
CA ARG A 68 -10.39 2.61 -25.44
C ARG A 68 -9.78 2.24 -26.79
N ASP A 69 -9.33 3.24 -27.53
CA ASP A 69 -8.78 3.09 -28.89
C ASP A 69 -7.25 2.94 -28.89
N SER A 70 -6.63 2.82 -27.70
CA SER A 70 -5.20 2.64 -27.57
C SER A 70 -4.73 1.32 -28.17
N LYS A 71 -3.53 1.32 -28.76
CA LYS A 71 -2.83 0.10 -29.21
C LYS A 71 -2.24 -0.69 -28.04
N VAL A 72 -2.08 -0.06 -26.88
CA VAL A 72 -1.67 -0.75 -25.64
C VAL A 72 -2.78 -1.74 -25.26
N PRO A 73 -2.46 -3.02 -24.98
CA PRO A 73 -3.46 -3.99 -24.53
C PRO A 73 -4.29 -3.47 -23.37
N ASN A 74 -5.63 -3.42 -23.57
CA ASN A 74 -6.53 -2.82 -22.58
C ASN A 74 -7.91 -3.51 -22.56
N VAL A 75 -8.61 -3.38 -21.44
CA VAL A 75 -10.00 -3.80 -21.26
C VAL A 75 -10.86 -2.55 -21.11
N GLY A 76 -11.44 -2.12 -22.24
CA GLY A 76 -12.30 -0.93 -22.26
C GLY A 76 -11.59 0.35 -21.86
N GLY A 77 -10.32 0.49 -22.20
CA GLY A 77 -9.46 1.63 -21.93
C GLY A 77 -8.53 1.46 -20.72
N ILE A 78 -8.74 0.45 -19.88
CA ILE A 78 -7.91 0.16 -18.70
C ILE A 78 -6.79 -0.79 -19.11
N ARG A 79 -5.52 -0.47 -18.79
CA ARG A 79 -4.33 -1.26 -19.13
C ARG A 79 -4.48 -2.71 -18.64
N GLN A 80 -4.36 -3.69 -19.57
CA GLN A 80 -4.55 -5.10 -19.28
C GLN A 80 -3.53 -5.63 -18.27
N GLN A 81 -2.24 -5.33 -18.44
CA GLN A 81 -1.19 -5.79 -17.55
C GLN A 81 -1.41 -5.31 -16.10
N PHE A 82 -1.88 -4.06 -15.93
CA PHE A 82 -2.24 -3.54 -14.61
C PHE A 82 -3.36 -4.36 -13.97
N VAL A 83 -4.43 -4.65 -14.73
CA VAL A 83 -5.55 -5.48 -14.24
C VAL A 83 -5.07 -6.86 -13.82
N ASP A 84 -4.24 -7.51 -14.64
CA ASP A 84 -3.75 -8.87 -14.37
C ASP A 84 -2.89 -8.92 -13.11
N ASP A 85 -2.01 -7.94 -12.92
CA ASP A 85 -1.14 -7.88 -11.76
C ASP A 85 -1.89 -7.50 -10.48
N MET A 86 -2.86 -6.60 -10.54
CA MET A 86 -3.72 -6.27 -9.39
C MET A 86 -4.57 -7.47 -8.96
N LYS A 87 -5.07 -8.27 -9.91
CA LYS A 87 -5.72 -9.57 -9.60
C LYS A 87 -4.75 -10.53 -8.92
N ARG A 88 -3.53 -10.61 -9.41
CA ARG A 88 -2.51 -11.54 -8.89
C ARG A 88 -2.16 -11.26 -7.44
N ILE A 89 -2.01 -9.99 -7.05
CA ILE A 89 -1.79 -9.62 -5.65
C ILE A 89 -3.07 -9.66 -4.82
N GLY A 90 -4.25 -9.76 -5.46
CA GLY A 90 -5.55 -9.77 -4.78
C GLY A 90 -5.85 -8.41 -4.14
N ALA A 91 -5.66 -7.32 -4.89
CA ALA A 91 -5.88 -5.97 -4.39
C ALA A 91 -7.26 -5.84 -3.70
N PRO A 92 -7.32 -5.55 -2.40
CA PRO A 92 -8.57 -5.64 -1.65
C PRO A 92 -9.45 -4.41 -1.78
N ASN A 93 -8.85 -3.25 -1.99
CA ASN A 93 -9.54 -1.96 -2.17
C ASN A 93 -8.70 -0.98 -2.97
N LEU A 94 -9.39 -0.04 -3.60
CA LEU A 94 -8.81 1.08 -4.34
C LEU A 94 -9.42 2.39 -3.82
N ARG A 95 -8.58 3.32 -3.36
CA ARG A 95 -8.96 4.68 -2.97
C ARG A 95 -8.83 5.61 -4.17
N TRP A 96 -9.90 6.37 -4.51
CA TRP A 96 -10.01 7.28 -5.66
C TRP A 96 -11.01 8.41 -5.33
N PRO A 97 -11.01 9.60 -5.94
CA PRO A 97 -10.24 10.04 -7.12
C PRO A 97 -8.87 10.60 -6.80
N GLY A 98 -8.51 10.67 -5.52
CA GLY A 98 -7.23 11.19 -5.13
C GLY A 98 -7.13 11.49 -3.64
N GLY A 99 -6.02 12.08 -3.28
CA GLY A 99 -5.75 12.81 -2.08
C GLY A 99 -6.16 14.27 -2.29
N CYS A 100 -5.17 15.15 -2.42
CA CYS A 100 -5.43 16.58 -2.65
C CYS A 100 -6.25 16.89 -3.92
N PHE A 101 -6.19 16.05 -4.94
CA PHE A 101 -7.05 16.20 -6.11
C PHE A 101 -8.54 16.07 -5.75
N ALA A 102 -8.90 15.20 -4.81
CA ALA A 102 -10.29 14.98 -4.42
C ALA A 102 -10.99 16.25 -3.93
N ASP A 103 -10.26 17.14 -3.23
CA ASP A 103 -10.82 18.37 -2.66
C ASP A 103 -11.08 19.50 -3.68
N GLY A 104 -10.72 19.26 -4.94
CA GLY A 104 -11.09 20.11 -6.08
C GLY A 104 -11.94 19.39 -7.13
N TYR A 105 -12.25 18.09 -6.94
CA TYR A 105 -12.95 17.27 -7.92
C TYR A 105 -14.48 17.33 -7.74
N HIS A 106 -15.19 17.68 -8.82
CA HIS A 106 -16.64 17.62 -8.90
C HIS A 106 -17.06 16.36 -9.67
N TRP A 107 -17.65 15.39 -9.00
CA TRP A 107 -17.94 14.06 -9.55
C TRP A 107 -18.82 14.07 -10.81
N ARG A 108 -19.68 15.08 -10.96
CA ARG A 108 -20.52 15.26 -12.14
C ARG A 108 -19.72 15.51 -13.42
N ASP A 109 -18.52 16.07 -13.30
CA ASP A 109 -17.64 16.29 -14.44
C ASP A 109 -17.14 14.97 -15.03
N GLY A 110 -17.07 13.90 -14.22
CA GLY A 110 -16.63 12.57 -14.62
C GLY A 110 -17.73 11.61 -15.08
N ILE A 111 -18.99 12.08 -15.32
CA ILE A 111 -20.09 11.22 -15.77
C ILE A 111 -20.58 11.61 -17.17
N GLY A 112 -21.45 10.77 -17.75
CA GLY A 112 -21.95 10.96 -19.12
C GLY A 112 -20.93 10.58 -20.19
N ALA A 113 -21.25 10.91 -21.46
CA ALA A 113 -20.42 10.58 -22.60
C ALA A 113 -19.06 11.25 -22.53
N ALA A 114 -17.98 10.48 -22.57
CA ALA A 114 -16.62 10.96 -22.35
C ALA A 114 -16.23 12.17 -23.23
N GLY A 115 -16.65 12.20 -24.49
CA GLY A 115 -16.37 13.33 -25.39
C GLY A 115 -17.16 14.61 -25.10
N LYS A 116 -18.10 14.56 -24.14
CA LYS A 116 -18.89 15.73 -23.71
C LYS A 116 -18.52 16.20 -22.29
N ARG A 117 -17.67 15.48 -21.60
CA ARG A 117 -17.21 15.85 -20.26
C ARG A 117 -16.39 17.14 -20.31
N PRO A 118 -16.50 18.04 -19.32
CA PRO A 118 -15.74 19.27 -19.30
C PRO A 118 -14.25 18.98 -19.11
N ARG A 119 -13.41 19.85 -19.64
CA ARG A 119 -12.00 19.91 -19.27
C ARG A 119 -11.86 20.90 -18.13
N THR A 120 -11.29 20.45 -17.03
CA THR A 120 -11.13 21.24 -15.82
C THR A 120 -9.66 21.50 -15.50
N TYR A 121 -9.39 22.44 -14.62
CA TYR A 121 -8.03 22.76 -14.20
C TYR A 121 -7.59 21.79 -13.11
N ASN A 122 -6.47 21.09 -13.32
CA ASN A 122 -5.83 20.29 -12.29
C ASN A 122 -4.74 21.10 -11.58
N TYR A 123 -5.04 21.63 -10.41
CA TYR A 123 -4.12 22.47 -9.64
C TYR A 123 -2.78 21.77 -9.38
N TRP A 124 -2.76 20.47 -9.18
CA TRP A 124 -1.56 19.71 -8.81
C TRP A 124 -0.61 19.51 -9.98
N GLU A 125 -1.13 19.49 -11.19
CA GLU A 125 -0.36 19.37 -12.43
C GLU A 125 0.30 20.69 -12.87
N HIS A 126 -0.10 21.85 -12.35
CA HIS A 126 0.51 23.14 -12.70
C HIS A 126 1.99 23.24 -12.28
N ARG A 127 2.42 22.41 -11.31
CA ARG A 127 3.81 22.35 -10.83
C ARG A 127 4.75 21.65 -11.80
N MET A 128 4.23 21.03 -12.84
CA MET A 128 5.05 20.38 -13.85
C MET A 128 5.87 21.39 -14.63
N PRO A 129 7.16 21.10 -14.89
CA PRO A 129 8.03 22.01 -15.64
C PRO A 129 7.50 22.42 -17.00
N THR A 130 6.67 21.55 -17.60
CA THR A 130 6.09 21.79 -18.94
C THR A 130 4.79 22.58 -18.92
N GLY A 131 4.12 22.71 -17.78
CA GLY A 131 2.77 23.29 -17.66
C GLY A 131 1.69 22.59 -18.50
N ARG A 132 2.04 21.49 -19.15
CA ARG A 132 1.25 20.85 -20.20
C ARG A 132 0.05 20.05 -19.68
N HIS A 133 0.09 19.62 -18.42
CA HIS A 133 -0.88 18.72 -17.82
C HIS A 133 -1.77 19.36 -16.74
N ALA A 134 -1.81 20.67 -16.67
CA ALA A 134 -2.73 21.38 -15.77
C ALA A 134 -4.22 21.23 -16.18
N VAL A 135 -4.52 20.32 -17.11
CA VAL A 135 -5.86 20.07 -17.63
C VAL A 135 -6.29 18.65 -17.31
N GLU A 136 -7.33 18.50 -16.49
CA GLU A 136 -8.03 17.24 -16.30
C GLU A 136 -9.07 17.07 -17.41
N SER A 137 -9.00 15.95 -18.11
CA SER A 137 -9.90 15.62 -19.22
C SER A 137 -11.23 15.02 -18.77
N ASN A 138 -11.29 14.56 -17.51
CA ASN A 138 -12.39 13.78 -16.94
C ASN A 138 -12.73 12.51 -17.74
N ALA A 139 -11.79 11.98 -18.52
CA ALA A 139 -12.01 10.76 -19.33
C ALA A 139 -12.11 9.50 -18.44
N PHE A 140 -11.59 9.56 -17.22
CA PHE A 140 -11.71 8.52 -16.21
C PHE A 140 -12.50 9.07 -15.01
N GLY A 141 -13.76 8.67 -14.91
CA GLY A 141 -14.67 9.07 -13.83
C GLY A 141 -15.17 7.86 -13.04
N ILE A 142 -16.28 8.05 -12.31
CA ILE A 142 -16.79 7.00 -11.41
C ILE A 142 -17.15 5.70 -12.13
N HIS A 143 -17.67 5.74 -13.37
CA HIS A 143 -17.99 4.54 -14.14
C HIS A 143 -16.75 3.76 -14.56
N GLU A 144 -15.70 4.44 -14.99
CA GLU A 144 -14.41 3.84 -15.32
C GLU A 144 -13.73 3.27 -14.07
N PHE A 145 -13.79 3.99 -12.95
CA PHE A 145 -13.29 3.53 -11.66
C PHE A 145 -14.02 2.27 -11.17
N MET A 146 -15.34 2.26 -11.21
CA MET A 146 -16.13 1.09 -10.81
C MET A 146 -15.88 -0.12 -11.72
N ARG A 147 -15.65 0.13 -13.03
CA ARG A 147 -15.22 -0.92 -13.94
C ARG A 147 -13.85 -1.49 -13.53
N LEU A 148 -12.90 -0.63 -13.19
CA LEU A 148 -11.60 -1.08 -12.67
C LEU A 148 -11.77 -1.93 -11.43
N CYS A 149 -12.53 -1.48 -10.44
CA CYS A 149 -12.79 -2.24 -9.21
C CYS A 149 -13.38 -3.63 -9.49
N ARG A 150 -14.38 -3.70 -10.38
CA ARG A 150 -14.98 -4.99 -10.81
C ARG A 150 -13.97 -5.89 -11.53
N LEU A 151 -13.13 -5.32 -12.41
CA LEU A 151 -12.11 -6.08 -13.15
C LEU A 151 -11.07 -6.69 -12.21
N VAL A 152 -10.64 -5.99 -11.17
CA VAL A 152 -9.60 -6.48 -10.25
C VAL A 152 -10.18 -7.22 -9.03
N GLY A 153 -11.47 -7.07 -8.76
CA GLY A 153 -12.14 -7.65 -7.60
C GLY A 153 -11.91 -6.86 -6.31
N ALA A 154 -11.67 -5.54 -6.42
CA ALA A 154 -11.39 -4.66 -5.30
C ALA A 154 -12.65 -3.90 -4.84
N GLU A 155 -12.75 -3.63 -3.53
CA GLU A 155 -13.74 -2.72 -2.96
C GLU A 155 -13.43 -1.27 -3.36
N PRO A 156 -14.42 -0.48 -3.82
CA PRO A 156 -14.23 0.93 -4.06
C PRO A 156 -14.18 1.71 -2.73
N TYR A 157 -13.20 2.60 -2.62
CA TYR A 157 -13.13 3.60 -1.58
C TYR A 157 -13.08 4.98 -2.24
N VAL A 158 -14.15 5.76 -2.06
CA VAL A 158 -14.32 7.06 -2.73
C VAL A 158 -14.07 8.20 -1.75
N ALA A 159 -13.12 9.07 -2.08
CA ALA A 159 -12.82 10.28 -1.31
C ALA A 159 -13.66 11.46 -1.83
N ALA A 160 -14.46 12.05 -0.94
CA ALA A 160 -15.35 13.17 -1.26
C ALA A 160 -14.63 14.51 -1.17
N ASN A 161 -15.09 15.47 -1.96
CA ASN A 161 -14.61 16.84 -1.96
C ASN A 161 -15.19 17.63 -0.77
N VAL A 162 -14.38 17.91 0.25
CA VAL A 162 -14.73 18.78 1.37
C VAL A 162 -14.12 20.17 1.19
N GLY A 163 -13.04 20.28 0.46
CA GLY A 163 -12.31 21.54 0.26
C GLY A 163 -13.10 22.59 -0.53
N SER A 164 -13.79 22.18 -1.60
CA SER A 164 -14.60 23.09 -2.44
C SER A 164 -16.01 22.59 -2.73
N GLY A 165 -16.32 21.33 -2.38
CA GLY A 165 -17.65 20.72 -2.53
C GLY A 165 -18.64 21.09 -1.41
N THR A 166 -19.83 20.53 -1.49
CA THR A 166 -20.88 20.76 -0.52
C THR A 166 -21.45 19.45 0.03
N PRO A 167 -22.05 19.44 1.24
CA PRO A 167 -22.79 18.28 1.74
C PRO A 167 -23.85 17.76 0.76
N ARG A 168 -24.53 18.64 0.05
CA ARG A 168 -25.52 18.24 -0.97
C ARG A 168 -24.87 17.47 -2.11
N GLU A 169 -23.76 17.96 -2.63
CA GLU A 169 -23.02 17.28 -3.70
C GLU A 169 -22.55 15.88 -3.27
N PHE A 170 -22.08 15.76 -2.05
CA PHE A 170 -21.69 14.45 -1.47
C PHE A 170 -22.88 13.49 -1.37
N HIS A 171 -24.03 13.95 -0.86
CA HIS A 171 -25.26 13.14 -0.76
C HIS A 171 -25.78 12.73 -2.13
N ASP A 172 -25.72 13.64 -3.10
CA ASP A 172 -26.10 13.36 -4.48
C ASP A 172 -25.17 12.30 -5.10
N TRP A 173 -23.85 12.36 -4.80
CA TRP A 173 -22.92 11.34 -5.26
C TRP A 173 -23.18 9.96 -4.64
N MET A 174 -23.42 9.91 -3.32
CA MET A 174 -23.83 8.67 -2.65
C MET A 174 -25.12 8.10 -3.23
N SER A 175 -26.11 8.95 -3.51
CA SER A 175 -27.36 8.54 -4.13
C SER A 175 -27.17 8.06 -5.57
N TYR A 176 -26.36 8.76 -6.35
CA TYR A 176 -26.00 8.33 -7.71
C TYR A 176 -25.35 6.95 -7.71
N CYS A 177 -24.43 6.70 -6.78
CA CYS A 177 -23.72 5.41 -6.69
C CYS A 177 -24.63 4.28 -6.17
N ASN A 178 -25.51 4.53 -5.21
CA ASN A 178 -26.09 3.48 -4.40
C ASN A 178 -27.62 3.38 -4.43
N ALA A 179 -28.34 4.35 -5.00
CA ALA A 179 -29.79 4.28 -5.07
C ALA A 179 -30.25 3.14 -6.00
N PRO A 180 -31.28 2.35 -5.59
CA PRO A 180 -31.83 1.30 -6.43
C PRO A 180 -32.44 1.85 -7.73
N PRO A 181 -32.45 1.07 -8.83
CA PRO A 181 -33.08 1.47 -10.08
C PRO A 181 -34.54 1.90 -9.90
N GLY A 182 -34.97 2.92 -10.64
CA GLY A 182 -36.34 3.41 -10.63
C GLY A 182 -36.81 4.10 -9.34
N THR A 183 -35.88 4.49 -8.45
CA THR A 183 -36.22 5.16 -7.17
C THR A 183 -35.96 6.67 -7.19
N LEU A 184 -34.81 7.08 -7.72
CA LEU A 184 -34.40 8.48 -7.78
C LEU A 184 -33.93 8.84 -9.19
N SER A 185 -34.12 10.10 -9.59
CA SER A 185 -33.60 10.62 -10.87
C SER A 185 -32.08 10.40 -11.01
N LEU A 186 -31.33 10.37 -9.89
CA LEU A 186 -29.89 10.07 -9.90
C LEU A 186 -29.60 8.60 -10.23
N ALA A 187 -30.48 7.66 -9.85
CA ALA A 187 -30.37 6.26 -10.25
C ALA A 187 -30.69 6.10 -11.76
N ASP A 188 -31.70 6.83 -12.24
CA ASP A 188 -32.04 6.84 -13.67
C ASP A 188 -30.90 7.45 -14.51
N GLU A 189 -30.26 8.52 -14.02
CA GLU A 189 -29.08 9.13 -14.64
C GLU A 189 -27.90 8.16 -14.69
N ARG A 190 -27.64 7.40 -13.61
CA ARG A 190 -26.61 6.34 -13.59
C ARG A 190 -26.90 5.28 -14.66
N ALA A 191 -28.15 4.82 -14.74
CA ALA A 191 -28.58 3.83 -15.74
C ALA A 191 -28.40 4.36 -17.16
N ALA A 192 -28.78 5.61 -17.43
CA ALA A 192 -28.59 6.27 -18.72
C ALA A 192 -27.10 6.41 -19.08
N ASN A 193 -26.23 6.51 -18.09
CA ASN A 193 -24.77 6.54 -18.25
C ASN A 193 -24.13 5.15 -18.37
N GLY A 194 -24.93 4.06 -18.34
CA GLY A 194 -24.49 2.71 -18.68
C GLY A 194 -24.38 1.72 -17.53
N ASP A 195 -24.74 2.10 -16.29
CA ASP A 195 -24.76 1.20 -15.13
C ASP A 195 -26.15 1.26 -14.46
N GLU A 196 -27.02 0.31 -14.80
CA GLU A 196 -28.38 0.22 -14.24
C GLU A 196 -28.33 -0.14 -12.73
N GLU A 197 -27.51 -1.15 -12.38
CA GLU A 197 -27.38 -1.61 -11.02
C GLU A 197 -26.54 -0.66 -10.15
N PRO A 198 -26.84 -0.52 -8.85
CA PRO A 198 -26.07 0.31 -7.93
C PRO A 198 -24.65 -0.20 -7.80
N PHE A 199 -23.72 0.74 -7.60
CA PHE A 199 -22.30 0.44 -7.40
C PHE A 199 -22.01 -0.16 -6.02
N ASN A 200 -22.91 0.03 -5.05
CA ASN A 200 -22.78 -0.44 -3.68
C ASN A 200 -21.51 0.05 -2.98
N VAL A 201 -21.11 1.29 -3.22
CA VAL A 201 -19.94 1.90 -2.59
C VAL A 201 -20.17 1.98 -1.08
N LYS A 202 -19.32 1.29 -0.33
CA LYS A 202 -19.38 1.22 1.13
C LYS A 202 -18.43 2.22 1.79
N TYR A 203 -17.21 2.35 1.30
CA TYR A 203 -16.17 3.19 1.91
C TYR A 203 -16.17 4.61 1.33
N TRP A 204 -16.33 5.60 2.22
CA TRP A 204 -16.40 7.01 1.87
C TRP A 204 -15.45 7.83 2.72
N GLY A 205 -14.42 8.41 2.11
CA GLY A 205 -13.60 9.43 2.74
C GLY A 205 -14.35 10.77 2.76
N VAL A 206 -14.42 11.39 3.92
CA VAL A 206 -15.05 12.71 4.07
C VAL A 206 -13.94 13.76 4.01
N GLY A 207 -13.50 14.07 2.80
CA GLY A 207 -12.36 14.95 2.51
C GLY A 207 -11.02 14.23 2.45
N ASN A 208 -9.97 15.02 2.30
CA ASN A 208 -8.58 14.61 2.32
C ASN A 208 -7.71 15.70 2.92
N GLU A 209 -6.72 15.37 3.75
CA GLU A 209 -5.72 16.29 4.31
C GLU A 209 -6.29 17.67 4.70
N SER A 210 -7.38 17.67 5.46
CA SER A 210 -8.12 18.91 5.79
C SER A 210 -7.27 19.92 6.59
N TRP A 211 -6.16 19.47 7.19
CA TRP A 211 -5.12 20.32 7.79
C TRP A 211 -4.29 21.10 6.75
N GLY A 212 -4.35 20.72 5.48
CA GLY A 212 -3.55 21.26 4.37
C GLY A 212 -4.42 21.53 3.15
N CYS A 213 -4.19 20.77 2.06
CA CYS A 213 -4.87 20.98 0.77
C CYS A 213 -6.40 20.87 0.84
N GLY A 214 -6.95 20.11 1.78
CA GLY A 214 -8.39 19.95 1.97
C GLY A 214 -9.05 21.06 2.79
N GLY A 215 -8.48 22.25 2.86
CA GLY A 215 -9.14 23.40 3.47
C GLY A 215 -8.34 24.13 4.57
N ASN A 216 -7.14 23.64 4.92
CA ASN A 216 -6.25 24.23 5.93
C ASN A 216 -6.94 24.46 7.28
N MET A 217 -7.70 23.48 7.72
CA MET A 217 -8.53 23.51 8.93
C MET A 217 -7.79 22.96 10.16
N THR A 218 -8.08 23.52 11.33
CA THR A 218 -7.79 22.84 12.60
C THR A 218 -8.69 21.61 12.77
N GLY A 219 -8.33 20.69 13.68
CA GLY A 219 -9.16 19.50 13.95
C GLY A 219 -10.59 19.84 14.39
N GLY A 220 -10.76 20.92 15.18
CA GLY A 220 -12.09 21.39 15.62
C GLY A 220 -12.95 21.98 14.49
N GLU A 221 -12.35 22.73 13.57
CA GLU A 221 -13.03 23.25 12.37
C GLU A 221 -13.46 22.09 11.47
N TYR A 222 -12.57 21.16 11.19
CA TYR A 222 -12.90 19.98 10.41
C TYR A 222 -13.99 19.11 11.07
N ALA A 223 -14.02 18.98 12.39
CA ALA A 223 -15.09 18.30 13.09
C ALA A 223 -16.47 18.92 12.79
N THR A 224 -16.53 20.24 12.58
CA THR A 224 -17.74 20.94 12.20
C THR A 224 -18.15 20.64 10.75
N GLU A 225 -17.21 20.66 9.82
CA GLU A 225 -17.47 20.29 8.41
C GLU A 225 -17.85 18.81 8.29
N TYR A 226 -17.09 17.89 8.92
CA TYR A 226 -17.39 16.47 8.93
C TYR A 226 -18.86 16.20 9.31
N ARG A 227 -19.35 16.83 10.40
CA ARG A 227 -20.75 16.69 10.84
C ARG A 227 -21.75 17.11 9.78
N LYS A 228 -21.49 18.19 9.05
CA LYS A 228 -22.37 18.67 7.99
C LYS A 228 -22.46 17.64 6.86
N PHE A 229 -21.31 17.09 6.46
CA PHE A 229 -21.24 16.14 5.35
C PHE A 229 -21.94 14.82 5.67
N ILE A 230 -21.82 14.29 6.90
CA ILE A 230 -22.45 13.02 7.28
C ILE A 230 -23.87 13.14 7.80
N SER A 231 -24.40 14.36 7.94
CA SER A 231 -25.78 14.58 8.35
C SER A 231 -26.75 14.25 7.21
N GLN A 232 -27.80 13.47 7.51
CA GLN A 232 -28.86 13.14 6.55
C GLN A 232 -28.37 12.43 5.28
N VAL A 233 -27.27 11.70 5.37
CA VAL A 233 -26.76 10.91 4.25
C VAL A 233 -27.76 9.84 3.82
N PRO A 234 -27.87 9.55 2.50
CA PRO A 234 -28.68 8.44 2.02
C PRO A 234 -28.12 7.10 2.47
N VAL A 235 -28.96 6.21 2.99
CA VAL A 235 -28.56 4.92 3.52
C VAL A 235 -29.16 3.78 2.69
N TYR A 236 -28.60 3.52 1.54
CA TYR A 236 -28.93 2.34 0.71
C TYR A 236 -28.02 1.15 1.05
N VAL A 237 -26.74 1.42 1.22
CA VAL A 237 -25.73 0.52 1.77
C VAL A 237 -25.22 1.16 3.05
N ARG A 238 -24.99 0.36 4.11
CA ARG A 238 -24.43 0.92 5.34
C ARG A 238 -23.04 1.49 5.04
N PRO A 239 -22.87 2.82 5.02
CA PRO A 239 -21.58 3.41 4.70
C PRO A 239 -20.57 3.19 5.83
N PHE A 240 -19.31 3.15 5.46
CA PHE A 240 -18.17 3.25 6.37
C PHE A 240 -17.51 4.61 6.12
N PHE A 241 -17.68 5.54 7.05
CA PHE A 241 -17.16 6.90 6.92
C PHE A 241 -15.76 6.99 7.50
N VAL A 242 -14.82 7.44 6.66
CA VAL A 242 -13.45 7.75 7.06
C VAL A 242 -13.31 9.26 7.20
N ALA A 243 -13.11 9.72 8.43
CA ALA A 243 -12.76 11.12 8.67
C ALA A 243 -11.28 11.34 8.32
N THR A 244 -10.94 12.51 7.76
CA THR A 244 -9.54 12.88 7.60
C THR A 244 -8.87 13.00 8.96
N GLY A 245 -7.57 12.74 9.00
CA GLY A 245 -6.77 12.83 10.19
C GLY A 245 -5.61 13.81 10.04
N PRO A 246 -4.65 13.79 10.95
CA PRO A 246 -3.54 14.74 11.01
C PRO A 246 -2.44 14.43 9.99
N ARG A 247 -1.46 15.32 9.93
CA ARG A 247 -0.20 15.13 9.22
C ARG A 247 0.75 14.26 10.05
N GLY A 248 0.62 12.94 9.97
CA GLY A 248 1.34 11.98 10.82
C GLY A 248 2.86 11.96 10.67
N HIS A 249 3.43 12.56 9.61
CA HIS A 249 4.88 12.64 9.37
C HIS A 249 5.52 13.91 9.95
N SER A 250 4.78 14.77 10.66
CA SER A 250 5.36 15.86 11.45
C SER A 250 6.13 15.31 12.66
N ALA A 251 7.07 16.09 13.20
CA ALA A 251 7.94 15.64 14.28
C ALA A 251 7.19 15.26 15.57
N ASP A 252 6.04 15.90 15.82
CA ASP A 252 5.14 15.66 16.95
C ASP A 252 3.92 14.80 16.58
N GLY A 253 3.88 14.26 15.34
CA GLY A 253 2.75 13.48 14.82
C GLY A 253 1.44 14.27 14.71
N ASP A 254 1.46 15.57 14.99
CA ASP A 254 0.29 16.46 14.98
C ASP A 254 -0.86 15.94 15.88
N VAL A 255 -0.50 15.41 17.05
CA VAL A 255 -1.45 14.80 17.99
C VAL A 255 -2.54 15.77 18.47
N GLY A 256 -2.21 17.07 18.55
CA GLY A 256 -3.17 18.12 18.90
C GLY A 256 -4.31 18.26 17.92
N TRP A 257 -4.06 18.00 16.64
CA TRP A 257 -5.11 18.01 15.62
C TRP A 257 -6.14 16.88 15.86
N THR A 258 -5.67 15.68 16.17
CA THR A 258 -6.53 14.53 16.53
C THR A 258 -7.37 14.83 17.76
N GLU A 259 -6.76 15.40 18.80
CA GLU A 259 -7.46 15.80 20.02
C GLU A 259 -8.53 16.86 19.72
N GLY A 260 -8.22 17.85 18.89
CA GLY A 260 -9.16 18.88 18.44
C GLY A 260 -10.36 18.32 17.67
N PHE A 261 -10.13 17.35 16.77
CA PHE A 261 -11.20 16.70 16.02
C PHE A 261 -12.16 15.93 16.93
N PHE A 262 -11.66 14.99 17.73
CA PHE A 262 -12.51 14.18 18.61
C PHE A 262 -13.17 15.04 19.70
N GLY A 263 -12.46 16.02 20.27
CA GLY A 263 -13.03 16.99 21.19
C GLY A 263 -14.15 17.82 20.60
N GLY A 264 -14.02 18.24 19.33
CA GLY A 264 -15.05 18.95 18.58
C GLY A 264 -16.32 18.13 18.34
N LEU A 265 -16.22 16.81 18.34
CA LEU A 265 -17.36 15.91 18.20
C LEU A 265 -18.12 15.65 19.51
N GLN A 266 -17.48 15.76 20.68
CA GLN A 266 -18.11 15.45 21.98
C GLN A 266 -19.18 16.47 22.40
N ASN A 267 -19.03 17.72 22.02
CA ASN A 267 -19.89 18.82 22.46
C ASN A 267 -21.18 18.99 21.64
N VAL A 268 -21.55 17.98 20.86
CA VAL A 268 -22.72 18.05 19.98
C VAL A 268 -23.93 17.46 20.67
N ARG A 269 -24.97 18.30 20.86
CA ARG A 269 -26.29 17.82 21.29
C ARG A 269 -27.00 17.16 20.09
N GLY A 270 -27.45 15.92 20.25
CA GLY A 270 -28.24 15.22 19.24
C GLY A 270 -27.84 13.77 19.05
N LEU A 271 -28.21 13.21 17.91
CA LEU A 271 -27.84 11.84 17.50
C LEU A 271 -26.31 11.78 17.36
N GLY A 272 -25.71 10.79 18.01
CA GLY A 272 -24.25 10.64 18.06
C GLY A 272 -23.62 10.69 16.68
N VAL A 273 -22.53 11.44 16.56
CA VAL A 273 -21.75 11.56 15.33
C VAL A 273 -20.99 10.27 15.09
N ARG A 274 -21.22 9.63 13.95
CA ARG A 274 -20.56 8.37 13.60
C ARG A 274 -19.24 8.66 12.89
N VAL A 275 -18.17 8.04 13.39
CA VAL A 275 -16.85 7.96 12.74
C VAL A 275 -16.48 6.47 12.73
N ASP A 276 -16.39 5.86 11.55
CA ASP A 276 -16.03 4.44 11.45
C ASP A 276 -14.51 4.28 11.31
N GLY A 277 -13.90 5.14 10.49
CA GLY A 277 -12.46 5.21 10.28
C GLY A 277 -11.91 6.62 10.55
N PHE A 278 -10.70 6.69 11.07
CA PHE A 278 -9.93 7.93 11.24
C PHE A 278 -8.62 7.79 10.49
N ALA A 279 -8.42 8.66 9.50
CA ALA A 279 -7.29 8.56 8.59
C ALA A 279 -5.98 9.01 9.26
N LEU A 280 -4.89 8.38 8.88
CA LEU A 280 -3.52 8.83 9.14
C LEU A 280 -2.75 8.80 7.82
N HIS A 281 -2.00 9.86 7.53
CA HIS A 281 -1.08 9.92 6.41
C HIS A 281 0.34 9.89 6.95
N TYR A 282 1.09 8.84 6.66
CA TYR A 282 2.46 8.72 7.09
C TYR A 282 3.41 8.45 5.92
N TYR A 283 4.14 9.49 5.52
CA TYR A 283 5.22 9.35 4.55
C TYR A 283 6.58 9.29 5.26
N THR A 284 7.41 8.36 4.83
CA THR A 284 8.84 8.34 5.12
C THR A 284 9.49 9.41 4.23
N ASP A 285 9.39 10.67 4.69
CA ASP A 285 9.63 11.87 3.90
C ASP A 285 11.09 12.31 3.97
N PHE A 286 11.75 12.29 2.82
CA PHE A 286 13.12 12.75 2.61
C PHE A 286 13.25 13.88 1.57
N ARG A 287 12.15 14.56 1.22
CA ARG A 287 12.14 15.65 0.22
C ARG A 287 13.10 16.77 0.50
N GLN A 288 13.36 17.05 1.77
CA GLN A 288 14.24 18.13 2.23
C GLN A 288 15.71 17.69 2.41
N THR A 289 16.04 16.47 2.04
CA THR A 289 17.40 15.91 2.15
C THR A 289 18.02 15.71 0.78
N ALA A 290 19.27 15.21 0.75
CA ALA A 290 19.93 14.80 -0.48
C ALA A 290 19.54 13.37 -0.92
N GLU A 291 18.74 12.66 -0.13
CA GLU A 291 18.32 11.29 -0.44
C GLU A 291 17.39 11.24 -1.65
N ASP A 292 17.65 10.29 -2.54
CA ASP A 292 16.77 9.97 -3.65
C ASP A 292 16.49 8.44 -3.72
N GLY A 293 15.60 8.03 -4.63
CA GLY A 293 15.22 6.65 -4.80
C GLY A 293 16.37 5.76 -5.30
N ALA A 294 17.26 6.28 -6.14
CA ALA A 294 18.28 5.52 -6.86
C ALA A 294 19.69 5.67 -6.28
N LYS A 295 20.02 6.85 -5.74
CA LYS A 295 21.38 7.21 -5.32
C LYS A 295 21.43 7.42 -3.82
N PHE A 296 21.84 6.40 -3.09
CA PHE A 296 22.01 6.42 -1.65
C PHE A 296 23.14 5.49 -1.21
N ASP A 297 23.64 5.69 -0.02
CA ASP A 297 24.67 4.84 0.62
C ASP A 297 24.08 4.01 1.79
N GLU A 298 24.95 3.39 2.59
CA GLU A 298 24.56 2.64 3.78
C GLU A 298 23.73 3.49 4.77
N LYS A 299 24.08 4.77 4.95
CA LYS A 299 23.34 5.66 5.86
C LYS A 299 21.95 5.95 5.33
N GLY A 300 21.82 6.22 4.03
CA GLY A 300 20.53 6.42 3.38
C GLY A 300 19.65 5.17 3.38
N TRP A 301 20.26 3.97 3.25
CA TRP A 301 19.55 2.71 3.41
C TRP A 301 18.88 2.61 4.79
N TYR A 302 19.68 2.77 5.85
CA TYR A 302 19.17 2.62 7.22
C TYR A 302 18.28 3.79 7.65
N ALA A 303 18.53 5.00 7.18
CA ALA A 303 17.72 6.16 7.50
C ALA A 303 16.26 5.99 7.04
N VAL A 304 16.04 5.47 5.83
CA VAL A 304 14.70 5.21 5.30
C VAL A 304 14.00 4.13 6.12
N LEU A 305 14.66 3.00 6.39
CA LEU A 305 14.07 1.91 7.17
C LEU A 305 13.78 2.34 8.63
N HIS A 306 14.68 3.11 9.24
CA HIS A 306 14.51 3.63 10.59
C HIS A 306 13.32 4.61 10.68
N LYS A 307 13.25 5.57 9.74
CA LYS A 307 12.14 6.53 9.72
C LYS A 307 10.83 5.84 9.39
N GLY A 308 10.83 4.84 8.50
CA GLY A 308 9.65 4.02 8.20
C GLY A 308 9.12 3.28 9.42
N ALA A 309 9.99 2.73 10.25
CA ALA A 309 9.60 2.02 11.47
C ALA A 309 8.91 2.93 12.51
N HIS A 310 9.07 4.25 12.45
CA HIS A 310 8.42 5.20 13.35
C HIS A 310 6.88 5.22 13.21
N ILE A 311 6.33 4.71 12.12
CA ILE A 311 4.87 4.60 11.93
C ILE A 311 4.20 3.82 13.08
N GLU A 312 4.92 2.88 13.72
CA GLU A 312 4.40 2.14 14.87
C GLU A 312 4.09 3.06 16.05
N GLN A 313 4.98 4.02 16.34
CA GLN A 313 4.76 5.03 17.39
C GLN A 313 3.58 5.94 17.04
N VAL A 314 3.49 6.39 15.79
CA VAL A 314 2.38 7.23 15.31
C VAL A 314 1.03 6.52 15.51
N ILE A 315 0.93 5.25 15.13
CA ILE A 315 -0.26 4.42 15.35
C ILE A 315 -0.63 4.37 16.86
N GLN A 316 0.34 4.14 17.71
CA GLN A 316 0.12 4.03 19.16
C GLN A 316 -0.33 5.35 19.79
N ASP A 317 0.29 6.46 19.40
CA ASP A 317 -0.02 7.78 19.93
C ASP A 317 -1.45 8.22 19.59
N HIS A 318 -1.81 8.11 18.30
CA HIS A 318 -3.17 8.47 17.87
C HIS A 318 -4.23 7.51 18.43
N TRP A 319 -3.93 6.22 18.52
CA TRP A 319 -4.83 5.25 19.14
C TRP A 319 -5.08 5.57 20.63
N ALA A 320 -4.05 5.96 21.35
CA ALA A 320 -4.18 6.36 22.75
C ALA A 320 -5.04 7.62 22.92
N ILE A 321 -4.87 8.62 22.02
CA ILE A 321 -5.69 9.83 22.04
C ILE A 321 -7.15 9.50 21.73
N MET A 322 -7.39 8.74 20.66
CA MET A 322 -8.75 8.30 20.29
C MET A 322 -9.44 7.58 21.44
N GLY A 323 -8.73 6.73 22.18
CA GLY A 323 -9.26 6.01 23.34
C GLY A 323 -9.75 6.91 24.50
N ARG A 324 -9.28 8.15 24.59
CA ARG A 324 -9.79 9.13 25.58
C ARG A 324 -11.21 9.61 25.24
N PHE A 325 -11.59 9.59 23.96
CA PHE A 325 -12.88 10.04 23.45
C PHE A 325 -13.80 8.89 23.06
N ASP A 326 -13.24 7.77 22.59
CA ASP A 326 -13.92 6.51 22.27
C ASP A 326 -13.25 5.34 23.02
N PRO A 327 -13.53 5.16 24.33
CA PRO A 327 -12.90 4.11 25.13
C PRO A 327 -13.16 2.68 24.65
N GLN A 328 -14.19 2.50 23.81
CA GLN A 328 -14.52 1.20 23.21
C GLN A 328 -13.82 0.98 21.87
N HIS A 329 -13.08 1.96 21.37
CA HIS A 329 -12.36 1.92 20.10
C HIS A 329 -13.22 1.40 18.93
N ARG A 330 -14.43 1.92 18.79
CA ARG A 330 -15.34 1.63 17.68
C ARG A 330 -14.85 2.24 16.37
N THR A 331 -14.19 3.41 16.47
CA THR A 331 -13.48 4.04 15.37
C THR A 331 -12.15 3.34 15.16
N LYS A 332 -11.88 2.89 13.92
CA LYS A 332 -10.63 2.24 13.54
C LYS A 332 -9.68 3.21 12.85
N LEU A 333 -8.40 2.92 12.89
CA LEU A 333 -7.42 3.65 12.09
C LEU A 333 -7.49 3.20 10.62
N VAL A 334 -7.35 4.17 9.75
CA VAL A 334 -7.18 3.99 8.31
C VAL A 334 -5.88 4.70 7.91
N ILE A 335 -4.85 3.95 7.53
CA ILE A 335 -3.59 4.54 7.08
C ILE A 335 -3.77 4.88 5.59
N ASP A 336 -4.46 5.99 5.34
CA ASP A 336 -5.01 6.35 4.03
C ASP A 336 -3.94 6.60 2.97
N GLU A 337 -2.76 7.02 3.42
CA GLU A 337 -1.58 7.20 2.58
C GLU A 337 -0.33 6.82 3.38
N TRP A 338 0.48 5.93 2.79
CA TRP A 338 1.79 5.59 3.35
C TRP A 338 2.79 5.24 2.25
N GLY A 339 4.05 5.40 2.55
CA GLY A 339 5.15 5.06 1.64
C GLY A 339 6.33 5.98 1.75
N ASN A 340 7.30 5.82 0.86
CA ASN A 340 8.49 6.65 0.78
C ASN A 340 8.25 7.87 -0.12
N TRP A 341 8.78 9.01 0.32
CA TRP A 341 8.78 10.23 -0.48
C TRP A 341 10.19 10.83 -0.51
N TYR A 342 10.85 10.69 -1.65
CA TYR A 342 12.20 11.19 -1.85
C TYR A 342 12.22 12.57 -2.48
N ARG A 343 13.38 13.21 -2.42
CA ARG A 343 13.70 14.34 -3.27
C ARG A 343 13.69 13.83 -4.72
N GLY A 344 12.55 14.00 -5.38
CA GLY A 344 12.31 13.39 -6.66
C GLY A 344 12.37 14.33 -7.83
N GLY A 345 12.69 13.78 -8.95
CA GLY A 345 12.44 14.27 -10.28
C GLY A 345 11.38 13.44 -10.97
N THR A 346 11.42 13.44 -12.26
CA THR A 346 10.54 12.65 -13.12
C THR A 346 11.36 11.54 -13.78
N GLU A 347 11.69 10.50 -13.02
CA GLU A 347 12.53 9.39 -13.48
C GLU A 347 11.92 8.64 -14.67
N LEU A 348 10.60 8.67 -14.80
CA LEU A 348 9.87 8.02 -15.89
C LEU A 348 9.64 8.94 -17.10
N GLY A 349 9.61 10.27 -16.88
CA GLY A 349 9.37 11.25 -17.93
C GLY A 349 9.09 12.63 -17.35
N PRO A 350 9.28 13.72 -18.13
CA PRO A 350 9.08 15.09 -17.64
C PRO A 350 7.62 15.41 -17.31
N GLU A 351 6.69 14.58 -17.78
CA GLU A 351 5.27 14.72 -17.52
C GLU A 351 4.79 14.15 -16.18
N TYR A 352 5.60 13.32 -15.50
CA TYR A 352 5.15 12.57 -14.33
C TYR A 352 5.70 13.17 -13.05
N ILE A 353 4.90 14.04 -12.44
CA ILE A 353 5.22 14.59 -11.14
C ILE A 353 5.30 13.49 -10.08
N LEU A 354 6.22 13.63 -9.13
CA LEU A 354 6.44 12.71 -8.00
C LEU A 354 6.82 11.28 -8.42
N SER A 355 7.23 11.06 -9.67
CA SER A 355 7.84 9.79 -10.03
C SER A 355 9.19 9.66 -9.31
N GLN A 356 9.49 8.46 -8.87
CA GLN A 356 10.75 8.13 -8.21
C GLN A 356 11.12 6.67 -8.44
N THR A 357 12.42 6.36 -8.40
CA THR A 357 12.91 5.00 -8.56
C THR A 357 12.60 4.20 -7.29
N ILE A 358 11.98 3.03 -7.46
CA ILE A 358 11.66 2.07 -6.40
C ILE A 358 12.67 0.94 -6.43
N THR A 359 13.44 0.79 -5.36
CA THR A 359 14.53 -0.18 -5.24
C THR A 359 14.21 -1.30 -4.25
N LEU A 360 15.16 -2.20 -4.04
CA LEU A 360 15.09 -3.22 -2.98
C LEU A 360 14.88 -2.58 -1.58
N ARG A 361 15.43 -1.38 -1.32
CA ARG A 361 15.21 -0.65 -0.06
C ARG A 361 13.72 -0.40 0.19
N ASP A 362 12.98 -0.04 -0.86
CA ASP A 362 11.54 0.26 -0.77
C ASP A 362 10.73 -1.01 -0.54
N ALA A 363 11.15 -2.14 -1.12
CA ALA A 363 10.54 -3.44 -0.84
C ALA A 363 10.69 -3.84 0.64
N LEU A 364 11.88 -3.63 1.24
CA LEU A 364 12.08 -3.88 2.67
C LEU A 364 11.31 -2.89 3.54
N HIS A 365 11.25 -1.63 3.15
CA HIS A 365 10.43 -0.63 3.83
C HIS A 365 8.96 -1.06 3.88
N ALA A 366 8.40 -1.46 2.74
CA ALA A 366 7.02 -1.96 2.67
C ALA A 366 6.82 -3.21 3.55
N ALA A 367 7.76 -4.15 3.54
CA ALA A 367 7.70 -5.36 4.36
C ALA A 367 7.68 -5.04 5.86
N MET A 368 8.60 -4.18 6.33
CA MET A 368 8.64 -3.77 7.73
C MET A 368 7.38 -2.99 8.14
N THR A 369 6.83 -2.18 7.24
CA THR A 369 5.57 -1.46 7.45
C THR A 369 4.40 -2.44 7.58
N PHE A 370 4.29 -3.44 6.72
CA PHE A 370 3.26 -4.49 6.84
C PHE A 370 3.40 -5.32 8.11
N ASP A 371 4.62 -5.60 8.57
CA ASP A 371 4.82 -6.29 9.84
C ASP A 371 4.26 -5.46 11.01
N VAL A 372 4.40 -4.12 10.97
CA VAL A 372 3.76 -3.21 11.94
C VAL A 372 2.24 -3.29 11.81
N PHE A 373 1.70 -3.15 10.61
CA PHE A 373 0.24 -3.17 10.39
C PHE A 373 -0.38 -4.48 10.85
N ASN A 374 0.25 -5.61 10.54
CA ASN A 374 -0.22 -6.93 10.98
C ASN A 374 -0.23 -7.04 12.51
N ARG A 375 0.83 -6.55 13.21
CA ARG A 375 0.87 -6.56 14.68
C ARG A 375 -0.21 -5.69 15.31
N HIS A 376 -0.69 -4.67 14.60
CA HIS A 376 -1.76 -3.76 15.03
C HIS A 376 -3.10 -4.03 14.34
N ALA A 377 -3.36 -5.28 13.96
CA ALA A 377 -4.61 -5.71 13.30
C ALA A 377 -5.88 -5.43 14.13
N ASP A 378 -5.75 -5.24 15.44
CA ASP A 378 -6.85 -4.81 16.33
C ASP A 378 -7.24 -3.33 16.13
N LYS A 379 -6.33 -2.51 15.58
CA LYS A 379 -6.46 -1.05 15.46
C LYS A 379 -6.74 -0.59 14.04
N ILE A 380 -6.16 -1.27 13.04
CA ILE A 380 -6.13 -0.83 11.65
C ILE A 380 -7.18 -1.58 10.83
N GLU A 381 -8.13 -0.85 10.25
CA GLU A 381 -9.11 -1.40 9.32
C GLU A 381 -8.56 -1.45 7.89
N MET A 382 -7.82 -0.42 7.47
CA MET A 382 -7.36 -0.24 6.10
C MET A 382 -6.03 0.50 6.05
N ALA A 383 -5.23 0.21 5.02
CA ALA A 383 -4.05 1.01 4.68
C ALA A 383 -3.88 1.06 3.16
N ASN A 384 -3.52 2.23 2.60
CA ASN A 384 -3.41 2.41 1.16
C ASN A 384 -2.02 2.91 0.79
N VAL A 385 -1.27 2.12 0.01
CA VAL A 385 0.05 2.55 -0.45
C VAL A 385 -0.08 3.73 -1.43
N ALA A 386 0.73 4.73 -1.25
CA ALA A 386 0.76 5.91 -2.08
C ALA A 386 2.01 5.92 -2.98
N GLN A 387 1.82 5.73 -4.30
CA GLN A 387 0.59 5.39 -4.98
C GLN A 387 0.80 4.11 -5.80
N THR A 388 -0.24 3.57 -6.38
CA THR A 388 -0.17 2.23 -6.99
C THR A 388 0.79 2.15 -8.18
N ILE A 389 0.87 3.19 -9.03
CA ILE A 389 1.65 3.20 -10.27
C ILE A 389 2.26 4.60 -10.52
N ASN A 390 3.47 4.65 -11.03
CA ASN A 390 4.18 5.84 -11.54
C ASN A 390 4.45 6.98 -10.54
N CYS A 391 3.98 6.90 -9.31
CA CYS A 391 4.04 8.01 -8.36
C CYS A 391 4.44 7.50 -6.98
N LEU A 392 5.36 8.20 -6.31
CA LEU A 392 5.81 7.90 -4.94
C LEU A 392 6.23 6.43 -4.78
N HIS A 393 5.71 5.73 -3.76
CA HIS A 393 6.03 4.33 -3.46
C HIS A 393 5.24 3.36 -4.36
N SER A 394 5.47 3.45 -5.67
CA SER A 394 4.67 2.73 -6.67
C SER A 394 5.04 1.25 -6.80
N LEU A 395 4.01 0.43 -7.07
CA LEU A 395 4.18 -0.99 -7.36
C LEU A 395 4.52 -1.25 -8.83
N PHE A 396 4.17 -0.31 -9.67
CA PHE A 396 4.34 -0.43 -11.12
C PHE A 396 4.92 0.84 -11.72
N ALA A 397 5.62 0.68 -12.83
CA ALA A 397 6.02 1.76 -13.70
C ALA A 397 5.47 1.51 -15.11
N ALA A 398 4.91 2.54 -15.74
CA ALA A 398 4.38 2.48 -17.09
C ALA A 398 4.57 3.80 -17.83
N VAL A 399 5.01 3.74 -19.08
CA VAL A 399 5.13 4.88 -20.01
C VAL A 399 4.80 4.40 -21.40
N GLY A 400 3.72 4.89 -21.98
CA GLY A 400 3.25 4.44 -23.28
C GLY A 400 2.92 2.96 -23.29
N ASP A 401 3.59 2.16 -24.11
CA ASP A 401 3.42 0.71 -24.20
C ASP A 401 4.32 -0.09 -23.24
N ARG A 402 5.29 0.57 -22.58
CA ARG A 402 6.20 -0.07 -21.61
C ARG A 402 5.54 -0.19 -20.24
N TYR A 403 5.82 -1.29 -19.56
CA TYR A 403 5.31 -1.58 -18.23
C TYR A 403 6.26 -2.51 -17.48
N THR A 404 6.45 -2.29 -16.18
CA THR A 404 7.21 -3.18 -15.32
C THR A 404 6.69 -3.18 -13.88
N ARG A 405 6.91 -4.26 -13.15
CA ARG A 405 6.70 -4.37 -11.71
C ARG A 405 7.93 -3.85 -10.99
N THR A 406 7.74 -3.06 -9.95
CA THR A 406 8.84 -2.63 -9.08
C THR A 406 9.16 -3.70 -8.03
N PRO A 407 10.29 -3.62 -7.31
CA PRO A 407 10.56 -4.52 -6.19
C PRO A 407 9.48 -4.48 -5.09
N ALA A 408 8.82 -3.33 -4.86
CA ALA A 408 7.74 -3.20 -3.89
C ALA A 408 6.50 -4.06 -4.24
N TYR A 409 6.20 -4.27 -5.53
CA TYR A 409 5.12 -5.15 -5.97
C TYR A 409 5.26 -6.56 -5.37
N TYR A 410 6.47 -7.11 -5.39
CA TYR A 410 6.71 -8.46 -4.90
C TYR A 410 6.53 -8.58 -3.38
N THR A 411 6.74 -7.51 -2.63
CA THR A 411 6.41 -7.49 -1.20
C THR A 411 4.91 -7.67 -1.00
N PHE A 412 4.06 -6.98 -1.75
CA PHE A 412 2.60 -7.17 -1.69
C PHE A 412 2.20 -8.61 -2.05
N GLU A 413 2.79 -9.17 -3.12
CA GLU A 413 2.54 -10.56 -3.51
C GLU A 413 2.94 -11.55 -2.40
N MET A 414 4.10 -11.35 -1.77
CA MET A 414 4.60 -12.20 -0.69
C MET A 414 3.79 -12.09 0.61
N TYR A 415 3.20 -10.92 0.89
CA TYR A 415 2.38 -10.69 2.09
C TYR A 415 0.90 -11.05 1.91
N ARG A 416 0.44 -11.27 0.67
CA ARG A 416 -0.94 -11.65 0.36
C ARG A 416 -1.51 -12.79 1.24
N PRO A 417 -0.75 -13.83 1.61
CA PRO A 417 -1.27 -14.92 2.44
C PRO A 417 -1.74 -14.50 3.84
N HIS A 418 -1.33 -13.32 4.36
CA HIS A 418 -1.82 -12.79 5.62
C HIS A 418 -3.24 -12.24 5.55
N MET A 419 -3.73 -11.88 4.37
CA MET A 419 -5.06 -11.29 4.18
C MET A 419 -6.16 -12.20 4.73
N GLY A 420 -6.96 -11.70 5.68
CA GLY A 420 -8.03 -12.46 6.33
C GLY A 420 -7.53 -13.55 7.30
N GLY A 421 -6.23 -13.70 7.49
CA GLY A 421 -5.66 -14.56 8.51
C GLY A 421 -5.77 -13.95 9.91
N ARG A 422 -5.76 -14.78 10.93
CA ARG A 422 -5.71 -14.32 12.33
C ARG A 422 -4.26 -14.13 12.76
N LEU A 423 -3.93 -12.96 13.27
CA LEU A 423 -2.62 -12.68 13.84
C LEU A 423 -2.28 -13.73 14.90
N VAL A 424 -1.04 -14.20 14.91
CA VAL A 424 -0.52 -15.08 15.97
C VAL A 424 0.75 -14.49 16.57
N PRO A 425 0.98 -14.70 17.89
CA PRO A 425 2.18 -14.19 18.53
C PRO A 425 3.46 -14.73 17.88
N VAL A 426 4.41 -13.82 17.63
CA VAL A 426 5.75 -14.12 17.16
C VAL A 426 6.75 -13.55 18.15
N ARG A 427 7.66 -14.38 18.60
CA ARG A 427 8.80 -13.96 19.43
C ARG A 427 10.09 -14.20 18.65
N ILE A 428 10.79 -13.11 18.36
CA ILE A 428 12.09 -13.15 17.67
C ILE A 428 13.18 -12.91 18.70
N GLY A 429 14.01 -13.91 18.94
CA GLY A 429 15.06 -13.90 19.96
C GLY A 429 16.31 -13.11 19.56
N LEU A 430 16.15 -11.97 18.89
CA LEU A 430 17.24 -11.08 18.49
C LEU A 430 17.05 -9.67 19.07
N PRO A 431 18.15 -9.03 19.52
CA PRO A 431 18.08 -7.64 19.98
C PRO A 431 17.91 -6.65 18.84
N GLN A 432 17.60 -5.43 19.16
CA GLN A 432 17.76 -4.32 18.23
C GLN A 432 19.25 -4.04 17.98
N VAL A 433 19.57 -3.64 16.76
CA VAL A 433 20.94 -3.29 16.35
C VAL A 433 21.06 -1.78 16.15
N THR A 434 22.23 -1.23 16.47
CA THR A 434 22.56 0.16 16.19
C THR A 434 23.01 0.28 14.74
N VAL A 435 22.42 1.19 14.00
CA VAL A 435 22.69 1.45 12.58
C VAL A 435 23.10 2.90 12.34
N PRO A 436 23.96 3.18 11.35
CA PRO A 436 24.32 4.55 10.98
C PRO A 436 23.13 5.21 10.26
N LEU A 437 22.85 6.49 10.59
CA LEU A 437 21.87 7.31 9.89
C LEU A 437 22.56 8.45 9.16
N LEU A 438 21.81 9.24 8.41
CA LEU A 438 22.32 10.46 7.76
C LEU A 438 22.99 11.37 8.78
N GLU A 439 22.35 11.49 9.95
CA GLU A 439 22.91 12.17 11.12
C GLU A 439 22.88 11.23 12.32
N GLY A 440 24.03 10.99 12.93
CA GLY A 440 24.14 10.13 14.11
C GLY A 440 23.89 8.64 13.84
N SER A 441 23.15 8.01 14.76
CA SER A 441 22.79 6.59 14.71
C SER A 441 21.38 6.36 15.24
N GLY A 442 20.77 5.27 14.83
CA GLY A 442 19.45 4.84 15.28
C GLY A 442 19.44 3.36 15.66
N ARG A 443 18.29 2.86 16.07
CA ARG A 443 18.08 1.44 16.39
C ARG A 443 17.02 0.84 15.48
N LEU A 444 17.30 -0.35 14.95
CA LEU A 444 16.38 -1.17 14.18
C LEU A 444 16.30 -2.58 14.76
N PRO A 445 15.19 -3.30 14.61
CA PRO A 445 15.18 -4.73 14.88
C PRO A 445 16.19 -5.42 13.98
N ALA A 446 17.01 -6.34 14.53
CA ALA A 446 17.92 -7.15 13.74
C ALA A 446 17.15 -8.01 12.71
N LEU A 447 15.92 -8.37 13.04
CA LEU A 447 14.97 -9.06 12.17
C LEU A 447 13.55 -8.56 12.50
N SER A 448 12.81 -8.06 11.53
CA SER A 448 11.38 -7.75 11.64
C SER A 448 10.57 -8.96 11.22
N GLY A 449 9.32 -9.07 11.70
CA GLY A 449 8.45 -10.12 11.24
C GLY A 449 7.04 -10.07 11.82
N SER A 450 6.14 -10.81 11.15
CA SER A 450 4.78 -11.06 11.60
C SER A 450 4.33 -12.46 11.21
N ALA A 451 3.31 -13.00 11.88
CA ALA A 451 2.73 -14.28 11.52
C ALA A 451 1.21 -14.27 11.65
N SER A 452 0.57 -15.07 10.83
CA SER A 452 -0.87 -15.29 10.88
C SER A 452 -1.22 -16.75 10.63
N VAL A 453 -2.39 -17.16 11.14
CA VAL A 453 -2.96 -18.47 10.87
C VAL A 453 -4.28 -18.34 10.12
N ARG A 454 -4.44 -19.15 9.09
CA ARG A 454 -5.70 -19.32 8.37
C ARG A 454 -5.87 -20.79 8.02
N ASP A 455 -7.01 -21.35 8.40
CA ASP A 455 -7.28 -22.78 8.25
C ASP A 455 -6.19 -23.62 8.94
N ARG A 456 -5.46 -24.44 8.17
CA ARG A 456 -4.34 -25.26 8.66
C ARG A 456 -2.97 -24.74 8.18
N SER A 457 -2.88 -23.47 7.85
CA SER A 457 -1.65 -22.85 7.39
C SER A 457 -1.22 -21.70 8.29
N VAL A 458 0.04 -21.67 8.67
CA VAL A 458 0.70 -20.56 9.34
C VAL A 458 1.55 -19.84 8.30
N THR A 459 1.29 -18.55 8.09
CA THR A 459 2.11 -17.67 7.26
C THR A 459 3.03 -16.86 8.15
N VAL A 460 4.28 -16.78 7.77
CA VAL A 460 5.32 -15.99 8.48
C VAL A 460 6.05 -15.14 7.46
N THR A 461 6.17 -13.85 7.74
CA THR A 461 7.04 -12.95 7.01
C THR A 461 8.17 -12.48 7.90
N LEU A 462 9.37 -12.39 7.34
CA LEU A 462 10.59 -11.98 8.04
C LEU A 462 11.40 -11.04 7.14
N THR A 463 11.87 -9.93 7.70
CA THR A 463 12.67 -8.93 6.99
C THR A 463 14.00 -8.73 7.68
N ASN A 464 15.10 -9.03 6.98
CA ASN A 464 16.46 -8.77 7.43
C ASN A 464 16.97 -7.46 6.82
N PRO A 465 17.05 -6.35 7.58
CA PRO A 465 17.52 -5.06 7.09
C PRO A 465 19.04 -4.96 6.98
N SER A 466 19.81 -5.94 7.48
CA SER A 466 21.26 -5.89 7.52
C SER A 466 21.85 -5.91 6.12
N LEU A 467 22.77 -4.97 5.83
CA LEU A 467 23.59 -4.99 4.61
C LEU A 467 24.77 -5.95 4.68
N ARG A 468 25.06 -6.53 5.85
CA ARG A 468 26.29 -7.26 6.11
C ARG A 468 26.06 -8.73 6.42
N GLU A 469 25.07 -9.06 7.21
CA GLU A 469 24.93 -10.37 7.83
C GLU A 469 23.64 -11.07 7.41
N SER A 470 23.74 -12.35 7.10
CA SER A 470 22.62 -13.27 7.00
C SER A 470 22.29 -13.81 8.39
N VAL A 471 21.03 -14.15 8.64
CA VAL A 471 20.56 -14.71 9.91
C VAL A 471 20.15 -16.16 9.69
N VAL A 472 20.76 -17.07 10.44
CA VAL A 472 20.30 -18.47 10.53
C VAL A 472 19.22 -18.55 11.58
N THR A 473 18.02 -18.98 11.20
CA THR A 473 16.87 -19.04 12.11
C THR A 473 16.41 -20.46 12.32
N ARG A 474 15.96 -20.73 13.54
CA ARG A 474 15.13 -21.89 13.87
C ARG A 474 13.75 -21.38 14.26
N ILE A 475 12.75 -21.68 13.42
CA ILE A 475 11.35 -21.33 13.68
C ILE A 475 10.69 -22.52 14.36
N ARG A 476 10.18 -22.34 15.57
CA ARG A 476 9.46 -23.35 16.34
C ARG A 476 7.99 -22.96 16.49
N LEU A 477 7.12 -23.94 16.25
CA LEU A 477 5.71 -23.78 16.56
C LEU A 477 5.41 -24.24 17.99
N ALA A 478 4.85 -23.34 18.81
CA ALA A 478 4.38 -23.64 20.15
C ALA A 478 3.00 -24.33 20.14
N GLY A 479 2.49 -24.69 21.34
CA GLY A 479 1.14 -25.24 21.48
C GLY A 479 0.97 -26.68 20.94
N GLY A 480 2.07 -27.43 20.74
CA GLY A 480 2.03 -28.81 20.27
C GLY A 480 1.75 -28.98 18.76
N ALA A 481 1.74 -27.89 18.02
CA ALA A 481 1.57 -27.92 16.57
C ALA A 481 2.76 -28.61 15.89
N ARG A 482 2.48 -29.45 14.88
CA ARG A 482 3.51 -30.12 14.09
C ARG A 482 3.48 -29.64 12.66
N LEU A 483 4.67 -29.50 12.07
CA LEU A 483 4.85 -29.12 10.68
C LEU A 483 4.79 -30.36 9.77
N ARG A 484 3.98 -30.26 8.72
CA ARG A 484 3.96 -31.26 7.65
C ARG A 484 4.84 -30.85 6.48
N GLU A 485 4.76 -29.60 6.09
CA GLU A 485 5.46 -29.03 4.94
C GLU A 485 5.73 -27.55 5.18
N ALA A 486 6.84 -27.06 4.65
CA ALA A 486 7.14 -25.64 4.58
C ALA A 486 7.49 -25.25 3.14
N ARG A 487 7.01 -24.08 2.73
CA ARG A 487 7.41 -23.42 1.49
C ARG A 487 7.86 -22.00 1.84
N ALA A 488 8.99 -21.59 1.30
CA ALA A 488 9.50 -20.25 1.52
C ALA A 488 9.98 -19.63 0.21
N THR A 489 9.82 -18.32 0.13
CA THR A 489 10.36 -17.48 -0.94
C THR A 489 11.16 -16.34 -0.32
N VAL A 490 12.16 -15.85 -1.06
CA VAL A 490 13.01 -14.74 -0.66
C VAL A 490 13.10 -13.71 -1.77
N LEU A 491 12.95 -12.45 -1.41
CA LEU A 491 13.26 -11.30 -2.25
C LEU A 491 14.53 -10.66 -1.72
N THR A 492 15.60 -10.67 -2.51
CA THR A 492 16.91 -10.11 -2.16
C THR A 492 17.71 -9.86 -3.43
N HIS A 493 18.73 -9.01 -3.34
CA HIS A 493 19.69 -8.77 -4.40
C HIS A 493 21.04 -8.36 -3.80
N PRO A 494 22.21 -8.68 -4.42
CA PRO A 494 23.53 -8.27 -3.92
C PRO A 494 23.73 -6.76 -3.82
N ASP A 495 23.18 -6.00 -4.77
CA ASP A 495 23.17 -4.54 -4.77
C ASP A 495 21.92 -4.02 -4.06
N MET A 496 22.11 -3.22 -3.02
CA MET A 496 21.02 -2.60 -2.25
C MET A 496 20.18 -1.59 -3.06
N ARG A 497 20.71 -1.12 -4.20
CA ARG A 497 20.05 -0.18 -5.11
C ARG A 497 19.35 -0.86 -6.28
N ALA A 498 19.37 -2.19 -6.33
CA ALA A 498 18.75 -2.93 -7.41
C ALA A 498 17.27 -2.56 -7.58
N THR A 499 16.88 -2.40 -8.82
CA THR A 499 15.52 -2.05 -9.23
C THR A 499 15.16 -2.76 -10.53
N ASN A 500 13.88 -2.93 -10.77
CA ASN A 500 13.38 -3.39 -12.06
C ASN A 500 13.17 -2.20 -12.98
N THR A 501 13.66 -2.29 -14.21
CA THR A 501 13.49 -1.30 -15.26
C THR A 501 12.70 -1.90 -16.43
N PHE A 502 12.30 -1.08 -17.38
CA PHE A 502 11.64 -1.59 -18.60
C PHE A 502 12.55 -2.53 -19.40
N GLU A 503 13.87 -2.32 -19.37
CA GLU A 503 14.87 -3.13 -20.06
C GLU A 503 15.26 -4.38 -19.24
N LYS A 504 15.11 -4.33 -17.92
CA LYS A 504 15.41 -5.42 -16.97
C LYS A 504 14.26 -5.60 -15.99
N PRO A 505 13.09 -6.10 -16.43
CA PRO A 505 11.90 -6.17 -15.60
C PRO A 505 11.97 -7.22 -14.47
N ASP A 506 12.92 -8.14 -14.53
CA ASP A 506 13.06 -9.27 -13.63
C ASP A 506 14.41 -9.27 -12.86
N GLU A 507 15.05 -8.10 -12.69
CA GLU A 507 16.31 -7.95 -11.94
C GLU A 507 16.14 -8.31 -10.46
N VAL A 508 15.03 -7.90 -9.85
CA VAL A 508 14.68 -8.17 -8.44
C VAL A 508 13.35 -8.90 -8.42
N VAL A 509 13.39 -10.21 -8.25
CA VAL A 509 12.19 -11.07 -8.21
C VAL A 509 12.31 -12.10 -7.08
N PRO A 510 11.18 -12.59 -6.52
CA PRO A 510 11.21 -13.63 -5.50
C PRO A 510 11.80 -14.95 -6.03
N MET A 511 12.64 -15.57 -5.22
CA MET A 511 13.22 -16.88 -5.48
C MET A 511 12.81 -17.88 -4.41
N ALA A 512 12.82 -19.18 -4.74
CA ALA A 512 12.58 -20.23 -3.76
C ALA A 512 13.68 -20.24 -2.69
N LEU A 513 13.29 -20.39 -1.42
CA LEU A 513 14.19 -20.51 -0.28
C LEU A 513 14.01 -21.90 0.36
N ALA A 514 15.09 -22.57 0.67
CA ALA A 514 15.05 -23.85 1.38
C ALA A 514 14.51 -23.66 2.80
N ALA A 515 13.53 -24.48 3.18
CA ALA A 515 12.87 -24.46 4.49
C ALA A 515 12.71 -25.90 5.03
N PRO A 516 13.81 -26.60 5.36
CA PRO A 516 13.71 -27.95 5.89
C PRO A 516 12.95 -27.96 7.21
N VAL A 517 12.07 -28.96 7.37
CA VAL A 517 11.22 -29.14 8.54
C VAL A 517 11.61 -30.39 9.31
N SER A 518 11.48 -30.34 10.64
CA SER A 518 11.71 -31.48 11.55
C SER A 518 10.82 -31.33 12.78
N GLY A 519 9.77 -32.17 12.85
CA GLY A 519 8.82 -32.14 13.95
C GLY A 519 8.01 -30.84 14.01
N ASP A 520 8.26 -30.03 15.03
CA ASP A 520 7.65 -28.70 15.25
C ASP A 520 8.54 -27.54 14.78
N THR A 521 9.68 -27.83 14.15
CA THR A 521 10.66 -26.82 13.77
C THR A 521 10.90 -26.76 12.27
N ALA A 522 11.21 -25.55 11.79
CA ALA A 522 11.75 -25.30 10.47
C ALA A 522 13.03 -24.46 10.56
N ALA A 523 13.97 -24.67 9.65
CA ALA A 523 15.20 -23.89 9.58
C ALA A 523 15.21 -23.02 8.31
N LEU A 524 15.57 -21.73 8.45
CA LEU A 524 15.72 -20.80 7.35
C LEU A 524 17.04 -20.04 7.49
N THR A 525 17.77 -19.87 6.39
CA THR A 525 18.87 -18.89 6.33
C THR A 525 18.35 -17.67 5.59
N ILE A 526 18.12 -16.58 6.33
CA ILE A 526 17.61 -15.33 5.80
C ILE A 526 18.78 -14.49 5.32
N PRO A 527 18.94 -14.24 4.02
CA PRO A 527 20.04 -13.45 3.51
C PRO A 527 20.04 -12.02 4.07
N ARG A 528 21.15 -11.34 3.97
CA ARG A 528 21.19 -9.89 4.17
C ARG A 528 20.25 -9.19 3.19
N GLN A 529 19.75 -8.00 3.57
CA GLN A 529 18.86 -7.16 2.73
C GLN A 529 17.75 -7.97 2.03
N ALA A 530 16.99 -8.73 2.83
CA ALA A 530 16.02 -9.68 2.31
C ALA A 530 14.65 -9.57 2.97
N VAL A 531 13.61 -9.84 2.16
CA VAL A 531 12.25 -10.16 2.62
C VAL A 531 12.02 -11.64 2.38
N VAL A 532 11.54 -12.36 3.39
CA VAL A 532 11.18 -13.77 3.32
C VAL A 532 9.72 -13.95 3.66
N ALA A 533 9.00 -14.73 2.86
CA ALA A 533 7.68 -15.23 3.20
C ALA A 533 7.72 -16.75 3.25
N ALA A 534 7.24 -17.32 4.35
CA ALA A 534 7.16 -18.76 4.55
C ALA A 534 5.72 -19.18 4.93
N SER A 535 5.26 -20.27 4.34
CA SER A 535 3.99 -20.91 4.68
C SER A 535 4.25 -22.30 5.23
N PHE A 536 3.69 -22.57 6.40
CA PHE A 536 3.80 -23.84 7.11
C PHE A 536 2.43 -24.51 7.14
N HIS A 537 2.33 -25.74 6.61
CA HIS A 537 1.13 -26.56 6.73
C HIS A 537 1.21 -27.39 8.01
N LEU A 538 0.15 -27.29 8.83
CA LEU A 538 0.02 -28.04 10.07
C LEU A 538 -0.41 -29.48 9.80
N ALA A 539 0.16 -30.42 10.54
CA ALA A 539 -0.14 -31.85 10.43
C ALA A 539 -1.57 -32.20 10.88
#